data_e2fba5af1884bf1bebc3827712463b48
#
_entry.id   e2fba5af1884bf1bebc3827712463b48
#
_cell.length_a   1.000
_cell.length_b   1.000
_cell.length_c   1.000
_cell.angle_alpha   90.00
_cell.angle_beta   90.00
_cell.angle_gamma   90.00
#
_symmetry.space_group_name_H-M   'P 1'
#
loop_
_entity.id
_entity.type
_entity.pdbx_description
1 polymer ?
#
loop_
_entity_poly.entity_id
_entity_poly.type
_entity_poly.pdbx_seq_one_letter_code
_entity_poly.pdbx_strand_id
1 'polypeptide(L)'
;MSQRLLAANQRNVAAAAHVTERIRLLQDRAVLLARLGRVAEAKRILAEAEQQMPADAPRALELRFAYVRAIDCYFSNRFGDAQRTMYDALREARKSNEPILISECESALALFMQREGDVRAAVAHARSVLANGDATLEARYRASLALASMHQDAHDYEAAYRLYRETHTVVKDLDDEIAMASWLQRGALAKAAHARQSAGRGELDKPGVKLAIAELQRCIDYAKQVPDGPTTTLDHLLLAEMYVLQNRYQQALALYDQHLPQCEGDGFLHECTVAIADRAKCLLQLGETDAGYAQAVAAWRRLDESTPADIRAIVHENMAAALEAVQQTSQARQHRTMALAAWDAHSHEQSETRRLLHENTLTTLH
;
A
#
# COMPACT_ATOMS: atom_id res chain seq x y z
N MET A 1 -11.65 -4.50 -8.54
CA MET A 1 -11.92 -4.09 -9.91
C MET A 1 -13.26 -4.58 -10.24
N SER A 2 -14.04 -3.67 -10.67
CA SER A 2 -15.44 -3.97 -10.81
C SER A 2 -15.63 -5.07 -11.85
N GLN A 3 -16.60 -5.92 -11.61
CA GLN A 3 -17.14 -6.80 -12.64
C GLN A 3 -17.45 -6.03 -13.93
N ARG A 4 -17.71 -4.72 -13.80
CA ARG A 4 -17.91 -3.78 -14.92
C ARG A 4 -16.68 -3.71 -15.84
N LEU A 5 -15.46 -3.51 -15.32
CA LEU A 5 -14.25 -3.45 -16.14
C LEU A 5 -13.92 -4.81 -16.76
N LEU A 6 -14.07 -5.91 -16.00
CA LEU A 6 -13.92 -7.26 -16.56
C LEU A 6 -14.96 -7.55 -17.64
N ALA A 7 -16.23 -7.15 -17.43
CA ALA A 7 -17.29 -7.33 -18.41
C ALA A 7 -17.08 -6.43 -19.64
N ALA A 8 -16.61 -5.19 -19.46
CA ALA A 8 -16.25 -4.31 -20.54
C ALA A 8 -15.09 -4.88 -21.37
N ASN A 9 -14.01 -5.32 -20.69
CA ASN A 9 -12.89 -5.98 -21.37
C ASN A 9 -13.34 -7.25 -22.10
N GLN A 10 -14.22 -8.06 -21.51
CA GLN A 10 -14.76 -9.26 -22.19
C GLN A 10 -15.54 -8.94 -23.45
N ARG A 11 -16.37 -7.88 -23.44
CA ARG A 11 -17.06 -7.39 -24.64
C ARG A 11 -16.07 -6.93 -25.70
N ASN A 12 -15.03 -6.19 -25.29
CA ASN A 12 -14.00 -5.71 -26.20
C ASN A 12 -13.19 -6.86 -26.82
N VAL A 13 -12.84 -7.89 -26.03
CA VAL A 13 -12.19 -9.12 -26.54
C VAL A 13 -13.08 -9.81 -27.57
N ALA A 14 -14.39 -9.91 -27.33
CA ALA A 14 -15.34 -10.53 -28.27
C ALA A 14 -15.56 -9.70 -29.54
N ALA A 15 -15.43 -8.37 -29.44
CA ALA A 15 -15.61 -7.45 -30.54
C ALA A 15 -14.32 -7.17 -31.35
N ALA A 16 -13.15 -7.60 -30.87
CA ALA A 16 -11.86 -7.32 -31.48
C ALA A 16 -11.80 -7.91 -32.92
N ALA A 17 -11.59 -7.05 -33.91
CA ALA A 17 -11.55 -7.42 -35.29
C ALA A 17 -10.21 -8.07 -35.70
N HIS A 18 -9.13 -7.70 -34.98
CA HIS A 18 -7.77 -8.15 -35.27
C HIS A 18 -7.22 -9.02 -34.14
N VAL A 19 -6.47 -10.07 -34.49
CA VAL A 19 -5.88 -11.00 -33.54
C VAL A 19 -4.93 -10.30 -32.55
N THR A 20 -4.14 -9.35 -33.03
CA THR A 20 -3.19 -8.58 -32.20
C THR A 20 -3.90 -7.71 -31.15
N GLU A 21 -5.01 -7.09 -31.52
CA GLU A 21 -5.87 -6.34 -30.61
C GLU A 21 -6.48 -7.27 -29.55
N ARG A 22 -7.00 -8.42 -30.00
CA ARG A 22 -7.56 -9.43 -29.08
C ARG A 22 -6.52 -9.92 -28.07
N ILE A 23 -5.30 -10.20 -28.50
CA ILE A 23 -4.20 -10.63 -27.61
C ILE A 23 -3.89 -9.53 -26.60
N ARG A 24 -3.79 -8.27 -27.02
CA ARG A 24 -3.58 -7.14 -26.11
C ARG A 24 -4.67 -7.06 -25.04
N LEU A 25 -5.92 -7.18 -25.44
CA LEU A 25 -7.06 -7.15 -24.52
C LEU A 25 -7.06 -8.35 -23.56
N LEU A 26 -6.61 -9.54 -24.00
CA LEU A 26 -6.42 -10.69 -23.12
C LEU A 26 -5.27 -10.48 -22.12
N GLN A 27 -4.17 -9.84 -22.54
CA GLN A 27 -3.10 -9.44 -21.62
C GLN A 27 -3.62 -8.43 -20.56
N ASP A 28 -4.40 -7.43 -20.96
CA ASP A 28 -5.04 -6.50 -20.03
C ASP A 28 -5.96 -7.25 -19.05
N ARG A 29 -6.75 -8.21 -19.55
CA ARG A 29 -7.60 -9.03 -18.71
C ARG A 29 -6.80 -9.85 -17.70
N ALA A 30 -5.66 -10.40 -18.09
CA ALA A 30 -4.80 -11.15 -17.18
C ALA A 30 -4.26 -10.26 -16.04
N VAL A 31 -3.80 -9.03 -16.35
CA VAL A 31 -3.40 -8.03 -15.35
C VAL A 31 -4.55 -7.71 -14.41
N LEU A 32 -5.74 -7.50 -14.96
CA LEU A 32 -6.93 -7.19 -14.20
C LEU A 32 -7.28 -8.32 -13.22
N LEU A 33 -7.24 -9.57 -13.66
CA LEU A 33 -7.53 -10.75 -12.84
C LEU A 33 -6.48 -10.96 -11.75
N ALA A 34 -5.19 -10.76 -12.05
CA ALA A 34 -4.11 -10.85 -11.08
C ALA A 34 -4.30 -9.82 -9.95
N ARG A 35 -4.64 -8.57 -10.28
CA ARG A 35 -4.96 -7.51 -9.30
C ARG A 35 -6.15 -7.84 -8.40
N LEU A 36 -7.07 -8.68 -8.87
CA LEU A 36 -8.23 -9.17 -8.10
C LEU A 36 -7.94 -10.41 -7.24
N GLY A 37 -6.68 -10.86 -7.22
CA GLY A 37 -6.32 -12.12 -6.56
C GLY A 37 -6.78 -13.39 -7.33
N ARG A 38 -7.39 -13.25 -8.53
CA ARG A 38 -7.85 -14.37 -9.38
C ARG A 38 -6.69 -14.91 -10.23
N VAL A 39 -5.57 -15.23 -9.57
CA VAL A 39 -4.29 -15.59 -10.19
C VAL A 39 -4.40 -16.79 -11.12
N ALA A 40 -5.16 -17.83 -10.73
CA ALA A 40 -5.35 -19.03 -11.57
C ALA A 40 -6.03 -18.69 -12.92
N GLU A 41 -7.02 -17.80 -12.89
CA GLU A 41 -7.69 -17.34 -14.10
C GLU A 41 -6.79 -16.44 -14.94
N ALA A 42 -6.01 -15.56 -14.30
CA ALA A 42 -5.03 -14.71 -14.98
C ALA A 42 -4.05 -15.57 -15.81
N LYS A 43 -3.50 -16.63 -15.19
CA LYS A 43 -2.59 -17.57 -15.88
C LYS A 43 -3.24 -18.27 -17.07
N ARG A 44 -4.49 -18.72 -16.93
CA ARG A 44 -5.22 -19.35 -18.02
C ARG A 44 -5.43 -18.40 -19.19
N ILE A 45 -5.86 -17.17 -18.92
CA ILE A 45 -6.06 -16.14 -19.94
C ILE A 45 -4.75 -15.75 -20.64
N LEU A 46 -3.65 -15.65 -19.87
CA LEU A 46 -2.34 -15.36 -20.44
C LEU A 46 -1.86 -16.49 -21.37
N ALA A 47 -2.05 -17.76 -20.97
CA ALA A 47 -1.73 -18.90 -21.83
C ALA A 47 -2.59 -18.95 -23.10
N GLU A 48 -3.88 -18.61 -23.00
CA GLU A 48 -4.75 -18.45 -24.18
C GLU A 48 -4.24 -17.38 -25.15
N ALA A 49 -3.81 -16.22 -24.61
CA ALA A 49 -3.25 -15.14 -25.42
C ALA A 49 -1.94 -15.56 -26.13
N GLU A 50 -1.07 -16.31 -25.43
CA GLU A 50 0.19 -16.83 -26.00
C GLU A 50 -0.04 -17.81 -27.15
N GLN A 51 -1.03 -18.70 -27.02
CA GLN A 51 -1.38 -19.66 -28.08
C GLN A 51 -1.91 -19.01 -29.35
N GLN A 52 -2.48 -17.81 -29.23
CA GLN A 52 -3.02 -17.06 -30.37
C GLN A 52 -1.99 -16.13 -31.03
N MET A 53 -0.75 -16.07 -30.53
CA MET A 53 0.29 -15.16 -30.98
C MET A 53 0.66 -15.50 -32.47
N PRO A 54 0.49 -14.59 -33.42
CA PRO A 54 0.92 -14.82 -34.79
C PRO A 54 2.46 -14.71 -34.90
N ALA A 55 3.03 -15.38 -35.90
CA ALA A 55 4.48 -15.41 -36.09
C ALA A 55 5.07 -14.04 -36.45
N ASP A 56 4.26 -13.14 -37.02
CA ASP A 56 4.59 -11.77 -37.40
C ASP A 56 4.09 -10.72 -36.39
N ALA A 57 3.84 -11.12 -35.14
CA ALA A 57 3.34 -10.23 -34.12
C ALA A 57 4.27 -9.02 -33.88
N PRO A 58 3.71 -7.83 -33.58
CA PRO A 58 4.51 -6.68 -33.17
C PRO A 58 5.36 -6.99 -31.95
N ARG A 59 6.63 -6.59 -31.98
CA ARG A 59 7.59 -6.83 -30.87
C ARG A 59 7.08 -6.35 -29.52
N ALA A 60 6.41 -5.19 -29.47
CA ALA A 60 5.78 -4.65 -28.26
C ALA A 60 4.79 -5.65 -27.63
N LEU A 61 4.00 -6.35 -28.43
CA LEU A 61 3.02 -7.32 -27.96
C LEU A 61 3.69 -8.56 -27.34
N GLU A 62 4.79 -9.04 -27.94
CA GLU A 62 5.59 -10.12 -27.38
C GLU A 62 6.23 -9.74 -26.04
N LEU A 63 6.87 -8.57 -25.97
CA LEU A 63 7.54 -8.08 -24.77
C LEU A 63 6.55 -7.87 -23.61
N ARG A 64 5.31 -7.51 -23.92
CA ARG A 64 4.28 -7.29 -22.92
C ARG A 64 3.89 -8.56 -22.14
N PHE A 65 4.12 -9.76 -22.70
CA PHE A 65 3.94 -11.01 -21.93
C PHE A 65 4.89 -11.09 -20.73
N ALA A 66 6.14 -10.64 -20.86
CA ALA A 66 7.07 -10.59 -19.74
C ALA A 66 6.58 -9.64 -18.65
N TYR A 67 6.08 -8.45 -19.01
CA TYR A 67 5.42 -7.53 -18.09
C TYR A 67 4.26 -8.19 -17.35
N VAL A 68 3.31 -8.83 -18.04
CA VAL A 68 2.14 -9.47 -17.44
C VAL A 68 2.54 -10.63 -16.52
N ARG A 69 3.55 -11.43 -16.90
CA ARG A 69 4.11 -12.50 -16.04
C ARG A 69 4.74 -11.93 -14.77
N ALA A 70 5.44 -10.80 -14.84
CA ALA A 70 5.98 -10.13 -13.66
C ALA A 70 4.88 -9.65 -12.71
N ILE A 71 3.79 -9.09 -13.25
CA ILE A 71 2.60 -8.72 -12.47
C ILE A 71 1.95 -9.95 -11.80
N ASP A 72 1.81 -11.08 -12.53
CA ASP A 72 1.31 -12.34 -11.96
C ASP A 72 2.22 -12.85 -10.83
N CYS A 73 3.55 -12.78 -10.99
CA CYS A 73 4.49 -13.15 -9.94
C CYS A 73 4.32 -12.28 -8.70
N TYR A 74 4.15 -10.97 -8.86
CA TYR A 74 3.95 -10.03 -7.75
C TYR A 74 2.69 -10.36 -6.94
N PHE A 75 1.54 -10.52 -7.60
CA PHE A 75 0.29 -10.88 -6.92
C PHE A 75 0.23 -12.35 -6.45
N SER A 76 1.20 -13.17 -6.87
CA SER A 76 1.42 -14.53 -6.35
C SER A 76 2.43 -14.57 -5.19
N ASN A 77 2.82 -13.42 -4.61
CA ASN A 77 3.83 -13.28 -3.55
C ASN A 77 5.24 -13.80 -3.93
N ARG A 78 5.55 -13.90 -5.23
CA ARG A 78 6.87 -14.28 -5.74
C ARG A 78 7.66 -13.02 -6.13
N PHE A 79 7.99 -12.19 -5.13
CA PHE A 79 8.51 -10.84 -5.35
C PHE A 79 9.85 -10.81 -6.09
N GLY A 80 10.82 -11.67 -5.73
CA GLY A 80 12.10 -11.75 -6.42
C GLY A 80 11.98 -12.17 -7.89
N ASP A 81 11.04 -13.06 -8.25
CA ASP A 81 10.75 -13.42 -9.63
C ASP A 81 10.08 -12.26 -10.37
N ALA A 82 9.14 -11.57 -9.71
CA ALA A 82 8.46 -10.41 -10.28
C ALA A 82 9.47 -9.32 -10.67
N GLN A 83 10.38 -8.99 -9.77
CA GLN A 83 11.41 -7.98 -9.96
C GLN A 83 12.35 -8.35 -11.13
N ARG A 84 12.92 -9.55 -11.11
CA ARG A 84 13.82 -10.01 -12.19
C ARG A 84 13.13 -9.96 -13.55
N THR A 85 11.93 -10.53 -13.64
CA THR A 85 11.17 -10.57 -14.90
C THR A 85 10.80 -9.16 -15.38
N MET A 86 10.49 -8.23 -14.45
CA MET A 86 10.17 -6.85 -14.80
C MET A 86 11.39 -6.07 -15.29
N TYR A 87 12.57 -6.25 -14.68
CA TYR A 87 13.81 -5.65 -15.18
C TYR A 87 14.20 -6.20 -16.55
N ASP A 88 14.02 -7.50 -16.81
CA ASP A 88 14.25 -8.09 -18.12
C ASP A 88 13.30 -7.49 -19.17
N ALA A 89 12.00 -7.37 -18.83
CA ALA A 89 11.02 -6.73 -19.70
C ALA A 89 11.38 -5.26 -20.01
N LEU A 90 11.78 -4.50 -18.98
CA LEU A 90 12.20 -3.09 -19.14
C LEU A 90 13.44 -2.97 -20.04
N ARG A 91 14.44 -3.84 -19.84
CA ARG A 91 15.66 -3.84 -20.67
C ARG A 91 15.35 -4.09 -22.13
N GLU A 92 14.50 -5.07 -22.44
CA GLU A 92 14.11 -5.37 -23.82
C GLU A 92 13.21 -4.25 -24.40
N ALA A 93 12.28 -3.69 -23.63
CA ALA A 93 11.46 -2.56 -24.06
C ALA A 93 12.31 -1.32 -24.42
N ARG A 94 13.38 -1.04 -23.64
CA ARG A 94 14.33 0.03 -23.93
C ARG A 94 15.11 -0.22 -25.24
N LYS A 95 15.59 -1.47 -25.44
CA LYS A 95 16.28 -1.84 -26.70
C LYS A 95 15.39 -1.69 -27.93
N SER A 96 14.11 -1.99 -27.79
CA SER A 96 13.12 -1.91 -28.87
C SER A 96 12.47 -0.54 -29.00
N ASN A 97 12.85 0.44 -28.13
CA ASN A 97 12.30 1.80 -28.09
C ASN A 97 10.76 1.82 -27.97
N GLU A 98 10.21 1.07 -27.00
CA GLU A 98 8.77 0.94 -26.75
C GLU A 98 8.33 1.82 -25.56
N PRO A 99 8.06 3.13 -25.74
CA PRO A 99 7.92 4.10 -24.65
C PRO A 99 6.73 3.80 -23.72
N ILE A 100 5.64 3.26 -24.26
CA ILE A 100 4.48 2.85 -23.46
C ILE A 100 4.86 1.71 -22.52
N LEU A 101 5.48 0.64 -23.03
CA LEU A 101 5.87 -0.51 -22.22
C LEU A 101 6.97 -0.16 -21.21
N ILE A 102 7.90 0.74 -21.57
CA ILE A 102 8.90 1.29 -20.65
C ILE A 102 8.18 1.92 -19.45
N SER A 103 7.19 2.79 -19.71
CA SER A 103 6.45 3.45 -18.62
C SER A 103 5.63 2.47 -17.75
N GLU A 104 5.05 1.45 -18.36
CA GLU A 104 4.34 0.38 -17.63
C GLU A 104 5.30 -0.40 -16.72
N CYS A 105 6.47 -0.82 -17.22
CA CYS A 105 7.48 -1.53 -16.45
C CYS A 105 8.04 -0.66 -15.31
N GLU A 106 8.42 0.58 -15.60
CA GLU A 106 8.98 1.49 -14.59
C GLU A 106 7.96 1.83 -13.49
N SER A 107 6.69 2.03 -13.84
CA SER A 107 5.65 2.27 -12.82
C SER A 107 5.41 1.06 -11.91
N ALA A 108 5.54 -0.15 -12.43
CA ALA A 108 5.47 -1.37 -11.64
C ALA A 108 6.70 -1.54 -10.76
N LEU A 109 7.91 -1.28 -11.30
CA LEU A 109 9.16 -1.30 -10.52
C LEU A 109 9.14 -0.27 -9.39
N ALA A 110 8.59 0.92 -9.60
CA ALA A 110 8.45 1.91 -8.53
C ALA A 110 7.68 1.36 -7.32
N LEU A 111 6.58 0.61 -7.56
CA LEU A 111 5.81 -0.03 -6.50
C LEU A 111 6.56 -1.23 -5.88
N PHE A 112 7.27 -2.03 -6.69
CA PHE A 112 8.03 -3.18 -6.20
C PHE A 112 9.17 -2.73 -5.28
N MET A 113 9.96 -1.72 -5.73
CA MET A 113 11.07 -1.16 -4.97
C MET A 113 10.60 -0.47 -3.68
N GLN A 114 9.48 0.27 -3.73
CA GLN A 114 8.89 0.86 -2.54
C GLN A 114 8.55 -0.22 -1.49
N ARG A 115 7.94 -1.32 -1.91
CA ARG A 115 7.61 -2.42 -1.01
C ARG A 115 8.84 -3.06 -0.37
N GLU A 116 9.96 -3.14 -1.10
CA GLU A 116 11.22 -3.71 -0.62
C GLU A 116 12.08 -2.72 0.19
N GLY A 117 11.62 -1.46 0.30
CA GLY A 117 12.34 -0.41 1.03
C GLY A 117 13.48 0.22 0.23
N ASP A 118 13.67 -0.13 -1.06
CA ASP A 118 14.61 0.58 -1.93
C ASP A 118 14.01 1.89 -2.44
N VAL A 119 13.98 2.88 -1.55
CA VAL A 119 13.41 4.20 -1.83
C VAL A 119 14.12 4.88 -3.01
N ARG A 120 15.45 4.72 -3.14
CA ARG A 120 16.23 5.35 -4.22
C ARG A 120 15.78 4.85 -5.59
N ALA A 121 15.71 3.54 -5.78
CA ALA A 121 15.25 2.95 -7.03
C ALA A 121 13.76 3.28 -7.29
N ALA A 122 12.91 3.22 -6.28
CA ALA A 122 11.49 3.54 -6.39
C ALA A 122 11.27 4.97 -6.87
N VAL A 123 11.97 5.96 -6.29
CA VAL A 123 11.92 7.38 -6.70
C VAL A 123 12.40 7.57 -8.13
N ALA A 124 13.51 6.94 -8.50
CA ALA A 124 14.08 7.05 -9.84
C ALA A 124 13.11 6.54 -10.91
N HIS A 125 12.52 5.35 -10.71
CA HIS A 125 11.53 4.78 -11.62
C HIS A 125 10.25 5.63 -11.70
N ALA A 126 9.72 6.07 -10.55
CA ALA A 126 8.50 6.89 -10.54
C ALA A 126 8.70 8.22 -11.29
N ARG A 127 9.83 8.90 -11.08
CA ARG A 127 10.16 10.15 -11.78
C ARG A 127 10.35 9.95 -13.29
N SER A 128 11.00 8.86 -13.69
CA SER A 128 11.14 8.50 -15.11
C SER A 128 9.78 8.41 -15.80
N VAL A 129 8.81 7.74 -15.17
CA VAL A 129 7.44 7.64 -15.69
C VAL A 129 6.79 9.03 -15.83
N LEU A 130 6.90 9.88 -14.80
CA LEU A 130 6.25 11.20 -14.81
C LEU A 130 6.89 12.17 -15.81
N ALA A 131 8.16 12.00 -16.12
CA ALA A 131 8.86 12.75 -17.15
C ALA A 131 8.57 12.25 -18.58
N ASN A 132 8.07 11.01 -18.73
CA ASN A 132 7.78 10.44 -20.05
C ASN A 132 6.43 10.96 -20.57
N GLY A 133 6.45 11.71 -21.69
CA GLY A 133 5.25 12.24 -22.35
C GLY A 133 4.27 11.16 -22.83
N ASP A 134 4.78 9.99 -23.21
CA ASP A 134 4.01 8.86 -23.75
C ASP A 134 3.51 7.90 -22.65
N ALA A 135 3.76 8.20 -21.36
CA ALA A 135 3.32 7.35 -20.28
C ALA A 135 1.78 7.28 -20.21
N THR A 136 1.28 6.05 -20.04
CA THR A 136 -0.16 5.82 -19.91
C THR A 136 -0.72 6.46 -18.63
N LEU A 137 -2.01 6.76 -18.59
CA LEU A 137 -2.70 7.27 -17.39
C LEU A 137 -2.49 6.32 -16.20
N GLU A 138 -2.57 5.01 -16.44
CA GLU A 138 -2.36 4.01 -15.39
C GLU A 138 -0.92 4.02 -14.87
N ALA A 139 0.09 4.14 -15.74
CA ALA A 139 1.48 4.25 -15.32
C ALA A 139 1.72 5.54 -14.51
N ARG A 140 1.19 6.69 -14.96
CA ARG A 140 1.25 7.96 -14.23
C ARG A 140 0.58 7.87 -12.86
N TYR A 141 -0.61 7.26 -12.80
CA TYR A 141 -1.34 7.02 -11.55
C TYR A 141 -0.48 6.22 -10.56
N ARG A 142 0.08 5.07 -11.00
CA ARG A 142 0.92 4.22 -10.14
C ARG A 142 2.18 4.94 -9.65
N ALA A 143 2.87 5.64 -10.54
CA ALA A 143 4.08 6.40 -10.19
C ALA A 143 3.79 7.53 -9.19
N SER A 144 2.71 8.29 -9.41
CA SER A 144 2.30 9.35 -8.47
C SER A 144 1.90 8.81 -7.10
N LEU A 145 1.19 7.68 -7.06
CA LEU A 145 0.85 7.03 -5.79
C LEU A 145 2.07 6.51 -5.05
N ALA A 146 3.05 5.93 -5.75
CA ALA A 146 4.29 5.48 -5.13
C ALA A 146 5.05 6.65 -4.50
N LEU A 147 5.19 7.77 -5.22
CA LEU A 147 5.81 8.98 -4.67
C LEU A 147 5.03 9.56 -3.48
N ALA A 148 3.70 9.65 -3.59
CA ALA A 148 2.87 10.15 -2.50
C ALA A 148 3.01 9.31 -1.23
N SER A 149 3.02 7.97 -1.35
CA SER A 149 3.26 7.07 -0.22
C SER A 149 4.65 7.26 0.38
N MET A 150 5.70 7.36 -0.44
CA MET A 150 7.06 7.59 0.07
C MET A 150 7.21 8.94 0.80
N HIS A 151 6.57 10.02 0.31
CA HIS A 151 6.49 11.28 1.05
C HIS A 151 5.73 11.14 2.37
N GLN A 152 4.64 10.35 2.39
CA GLN A 152 3.91 10.04 3.62
C GLN A 152 4.80 9.30 4.62
N ASP A 153 5.52 8.26 4.18
CA ASP A 153 6.42 7.46 5.02
C ASP A 153 7.58 8.31 5.55
N ALA A 154 8.03 9.31 4.78
CA ALA A 154 9.02 10.31 5.21
C ALA A 154 8.43 11.43 6.08
N HIS A 155 7.14 11.37 6.44
CA HIS A 155 6.41 12.44 7.14
C HIS A 155 6.43 13.81 6.45
N ASP A 156 6.61 13.81 5.13
CA ASP A 156 6.46 15.00 4.27
C ASP A 156 5.00 15.07 3.78
N TYR A 157 4.10 15.30 4.72
CA TYR A 157 2.65 15.25 4.44
C TYR A 157 2.19 16.34 3.48
N GLU A 158 2.86 17.48 3.44
CA GLU A 158 2.52 18.54 2.48
C GLU A 158 2.72 18.08 1.04
N ALA A 159 3.89 17.49 0.75
CA ALA A 159 4.18 16.92 -0.56
C ALA A 159 3.26 15.71 -0.87
N ALA A 160 3.02 14.83 0.10
CA ALA A 160 2.10 13.71 -0.06
C ALA A 160 0.69 14.19 -0.44
N TYR A 161 0.11 15.15 0.29
CA TYR A 161 -1.22 15.69 0.01
C TYR A 161 -1.30 16.41 -1.34
N ARG A 162 -0.24 17.12 -1.76
CA ARG A 162 -0.17 17.72 -3.09
C ARG A 162 -0.25 16.66 -4.17
N LEU A 163 0.58 15.61 -4.08
CA LEU A 163 0.58 14.50 -5.04
C LEU A 163 -0.77 13.74 -5.06
N TYR A 164 -1.40 13.48 -3.92
CA TYR A 164 -2.74 12.89 -3.88
C TYR A 164 -3.78 13.78 -4.58
N ARG A 165 -3.73 15.10 -4.42
CA ARG A 165 -4.64 16.02 -5.12
C ARG A 165 -4.41 16.02 -6.63
N GLU A 166 -3.15 16.07 -7.07
CA GLU A 166 -2.80 16.03 -8.50
C GLU A 166 -3.24 14.70 -9.14
N THR A 167 -3.06 13.59 -8.43
CA THR A 167 -3.44 12.25 -8.88
C THR A 167 -4.96 12.08 -9.00
N HIS A 168 -5.76 12.92 -8.33
CA HIS A 168 -7.23 12.81 -8.37
C HIS A 168 -7.82 12.97 -9.77
N THR A 169 -7.27 13.87 -10.59
CA THR A 169 -7.71 14.04 -11.98
C THR A 169 -7.40 12.78 -12.77
N VAL A 170 -6.18 12.26 -12.65
CA VAL A 170 -5.75 11.05 -13.34
C VAL A 170 -6.63 9.84 -13.00
N VAL A 171 -6.96 9.63 -11.71
CA VAL A 171 -7.77 8.48 -11.30
C VAL A 171 -9.22 8.59 -11.77
N LYS A 172 -9.75 9.81 -11.90
CA LYS A 172 -11.07 10.02 -12.49
C LYS A 172 -11.11 9.66 -13.97
N ASP A 173 -10.07 10.03 -14.71
CA ASP A 173 -9.96 9.78 -16.14
C ASP A 173 -9.73 8.29 -16.44
N LEU A 174 -9.23 7.52 -15.47
CA LEU A 174 -9.10 6.06 -15.57
C LEU A 174 -10.46 5.34 -15.57
N ASP A 175 -11.54 5.94 -15.06
CA ASP A 175 -12.87 5.32 -14.86
C ASP A 175 -12.78 3.92 -14.20
N ASP A 176 -11.81 3.76 -13.28
CA ASP A 176 -11.52 2.51 -12.54
C ASP A 176 -11.93 2.68 -11.08
N GLU A 177 -13.04 2.04 -10.69
CA GLU A 177 -13.60 2.12 -9.33
C GLU A 177 -12.64 1.60 -8.27
N ILE A 178 -11.78 0.62 -8.58
CA ILE A 178 -10.75 0.13 -7.64
C ILE A 178 -9.57 1.09 -7.54
N ALA A 179 -9.15 1.69 -8.66
CA ALA A 179 -8.15 2.75 -8.60
C ALA A 179 -8.65 3.90 -7.74
N MET A 180 -9.92 4.27 -7.87
CA MET A 180 -10.57 5.30 -7.03
C MET A 180 -10.64 4.86 -5.55
N ALA A 181 -11.04 3.62 -5.26
CA ALA A 181 -11.07 3.10 -3.89
C ALA A 181 -9.66 3.10 -3.27
N SER A 182 -8.65 2.63 -4.00
CA SER A 182 -7.26 2.64 -3.55
C SER A 182 -6.73 4.05 -3.33
N TRP A 183 -7.09 5.00 -4.18
CA TRP A 183 -6.73 6.41 -4.02
C TRP A 183 -7.35 7.02 -2.76
N LEU A 184 -8.64 6.77 -2.52
CA LEU A 184 -9.34 7.21 -1.31
C LEU A 184 -8.68 6.62 -0.05
N GLN A 185 -8.42 5.31 -0.06
CA GLN A 185 -7.78 4.60 1.06
C GLN A 185 -6.40 5.19 1.40
N ARG A 186 -5.54 5.40 0.41
CA ARG A 186 -4.21 5.98 0.63
C ARG A 186 -4.29 7.42 1.13
N GLY A 187 -5.21 8.23 0.62
CA GLY A 187 -5.43 9.58 1.13
C GLY A 187 -5.93 9.61 2.58
N ALA A 188 -6.81 8.68 2.96
CA ALA A 188 -7.28 8.51 4.33
C ALA A 188 -6.16 8.02 5.26
N LEU A 189 -5.37 7.03 4.83
CA LEU A 189 -4.19 6.53 5.54
C LEU A 189 -3.18 7.65 5.82
N ALA A 190 -2.89 8.50 4.83
CA ALA A 190 -1.97 9.63 5.01
C ALA A 190 -2.45 10.61 6.10
N LYS A 191 -3.76 10.88 6.16
CA LYS A 191 -4.33 11.73 7.21
C LYS A 191 -4.31 11.07 8.58
N ALA A 192 -4.57 9.77 8.66
CA ALA A 192 -4.48 9.01 9.89
C ALA A 192 -3.04 8.98 10.43
N ALA A 193 -2.06 8.71 9.57
CA ALA A 193 -0.64 8.72 9.93
C ALA A 193 -0.17 10.10 10.42
N HIS A 194 -0.60 11.19 9.77
CA HIS A 194 -0.30 12.56 10.20
C HIS A 194 -0.91 12.87 11.58
N ALA A 195 -2.17 12.46 11.81
CA ALA A 195 -2.83 12.64 13.09
C ALA A 195 -2.12 11.86 14.22
N ARG A 196 -1.69 10.64 13.95
CA ARG A 196 -0.88 9.82 14.87
C ARG A 196 0.44 10.49 15.22
N GLN A 197 1.17 10.98 14.22
CA GLN A 197 2.44 11.66 14.43
C GLN A 197 2.28 12.90 15.32
N SER A 198 1.27 13.73 15.07
CA SER A 198 0.96 14.91 15.89
C SER A 198 0.68 14.54 17.34
N ALA A 199 -0.08 13.46 17.55
CA ALA A 199 -0.36 12.95 18.89
C ALA A 199 0.89 12.44 19.61
N GLY A 200 1.78 11.74 18.91
CA GLY A 200 3.06 11.24 19.46
C GLY A 200 4.03 12.36 19.87
N ARG A 201 3.91 13.54 19.26
CA ARG A 201 4.65 14.76 19.65
C ARG A 201 4.01 15.53 20.80
N GLY A 202 2.89 15.06 21.34
CA GLY A 202 2.12 15.77 22.37
C GLY A 202 1.28 16.92 21.83
N GLU A 203 1.19 17.10 20.52
CA GLU A 203 0.46 18.16 19.83
C GLU A 203 -0.73 17.58 19.08
N LEU A 204 -1.72 17.03 19.79
CA LEU A 204 -2.87 16.41 19.14
C LEU A 204 -3.62 17.41 18.27
N ASP A 205 -3.51 17.25 16.95
CA ASP A 205 -4.31 17.99 15.96
C ASP A 205 -5.75 17.46 15.93
N LYS A 206 -6.59 17.98 16.84
CA LYS A 206 -8.01 17.58 16.91
C LYS A 206 -8.78 17.78 15.60
N PRO A 207 -8.60 18.87 14.84
CA PRO A 207 -9.18 19.02 13.49
C PRO A 207 -8.68 17.94 12.53
N GLY A 208 -7.38 17.64 12.51
CA GLY A 208 -6.78 16.60 11.67
C GLY A 208 -7.33 15.21 11.97
N VAL A 209 -7.49 14.85 13.26
CA VAL A 209 -8.13 13.59 13.67
C VAL A 209 -9.57 13.50 13.18
N LYS A 210 -10.36 14.59 13.30
CA LYS A 210 -11.73 14.61 12.77
C LYS A 210 -11.80 14.42 11.26
N LEU A 211 -10.87 15.06 10.54
CA LEU A 211 -10.74 14.90 9.09
C LEU A 211 -10.36 13.48 8.71
N ALA A 212 -9.40 12.87 9.40
CA ALA A 212 -9.01 11.48 9.18
C ALA A 212 -10.20 10.51 9.37
N ILE A 213 -10.97 10.68 10.45
CA ILE A 213 -12.21 9.91 10.68
C ILE A 213 -13.19 10.04 9.52
N ALA A 214 -13.45 11.26 9.06
CA ALA A 214 -14.40 11.51 7.97
C ALA A 214 -13.95 10.87 6.66
N GLU A 215 -12.66 10.92 6.35
CA GLU A 215 -12.10 10.30 5.14
C GLU A 215 -12.07 8.77 5.22
N LEU A 216 -11.73 8.20 6.37
CA LEU A 216 -11.81 6.75 6.59
C LEU A 216 -13.25 6.24 6.44
N GLN A 217 -14.22 6.94 7.04
CA GLN A 217 -15.62 6.60 6.88
C GLN A 217 -16.07 6.65 5.42
N ARG A 218 -15.68 7.72 4.69
CA ARG A 218 -15.96 7.85 3.26
C ARG A 218 -15.32 6.73 2.43
N CYS A 219 -14.10 6.32 2.79
CA CYS A 219 -13.41 5.20 2.15
C CYS A 219 -14.17 3.89 2.35
N ILE A 220 -14.57 3.59 3.59
CA ILE A 220 -15.37 2.41 3.95
C ILE A 220 -16.70 2.40 3.19
N ASP A 221 -17.39 3.53 3.15
CA ASP A 221 -18.71 3.63 2.49
C ASP A 221 -18.59 3.49 0.97
N TYR A 222 -17.52 4.03 0.37
CA TYR A 222 -17.24 3.84 -1.06
C TYR A 222 -16.90 2.37 -1.38
N ALA A 223 -16.01 1.75 -0.59
CA ALA A 223 -15.61 0.36 -0.81
C ALA A 223 -16.79 -0.63 -0.76
N LYS A 224 -17.78 -0.38 0.11
CA LYS A 224 -19.01 -1.18 0.17
C LYS A 224 -19.85 -1.14 -1.12
N GLN A 225 -19.71 -0.10 -1.92
CA GLN A 225 -20.44 0.08 -3.18
C GLN A 225 -19.71 -0.54 -4.38
N VAL A 226 -18.42 -0.89 -4.21
CA VAL A 226 -17.60 -1.48 -5.26
C VAL A 226 -17.66 -3.01 -5.15
N PRO A 227 -18.32 -3.72 -6.08
CA PRO A 227 -18.31 -5.18 -6.08
C PRO A 227 -16.87 -5.70 -6.22
N ASP A 228 -16.50 -6.69 -5.42
CA ASP A 228 -15.14 -7.24 -5.35
C ASP A 228 -14.08 -6.14 -5.03
N GLY A 229 -14.50 -5.09 -4.32
CA GLY A 229 -13.63 -3.97 -3.89
C GLY A 229 -12.53 -4.41 -2.91
N PRO A 230 -11.61 -3.50 -2.59
CA PRO A 230 -10.57 -3.79 -1.60
C PRO A 230 -11.21 -4.09 -0.24
N THR A 231 -10.54 -4.93 0.55
CA THR A 231 -10.94 -5.14 1.94
C THR A 231 -10.94 -3.82 2.72
N THR A 232 -11.92 -3.64 3.58
CA THR A 232 -12.02 -2.47 4.47
C THR A 232 -11.49 -2.75 5.88
N THR A 233 -10.88 -3.91 6.11
CA THR A 233 -10.34 -4.30 7.41
C THR A 233 -9.36 -3.26 7.93
N LEU A 234 -8.37 -2.87 7.12
CA LEU A 234 -7.39 -1.86 7.49
C LEU A 234 -8.05 -0.51 7.81
N ASP A 235 -9.02 -0.08 7.00
CA ASP A 235 -9.72 1.20 7.20
C ASP A 235 -10.47 1.24 8.53
N HIS A 236 -11.08 0.12 8.95
CA HIS A 236 -11.74 0.00 10.24
C HIS A 236 -10.75 0.00 11.41
N LEU A 237 -9.58 -0.66 11.27
CA LEU A 237 -8.53 -0.65 12.29
C LEU A 237 -7.95 0.76 12.46
N LEU A 238 -7.72 1.49 11.36
CA LEU A 238 -7.28 2.89 11.40
C LEU A 238 -8.36 3.81 11.99
N LEU A 239 -9.64 3.55 11.71
CA LEU A 239 -10.74 4.28 12.34
C LEU A 239 -10.78 4.05 13.85
N ALA A 240 -10.56 2.81 14.30
CA ALA A 240 -10.45 2.48 15.71
C ALA A 240 -9.29 3.24 16.38
N GLU A 241 -8.13 3.30 15.73
CA GLU A 241 -6.99 4.08 16.20
C GLU A 241 -7.32 5.57 16.33
N MET A 242 -8.01 6.17 15.36
CA MET A 242 -8.46 7.56 15.46
C MET A 242 -9.42 7.77 16.64
N TYR A 243 -10.23 6.77 16.99
CA TYR A 243 -11.05 6.80 18.19
C TYR A 243 -10.21 6.70 19.46
N VAL A 244 -9.12 5.91 19.48
CA VAL A 244 -8.15 5.90 20.59
C VAL A 244 -7.57 7.29 20.83
N LEU A 245 -7.18 8.01 19.76
CA LEU A 245 -6.67 9.38 19.86
C LEU A 245 -7.70 10.38 20.41
N GLN A 246 -8.99 10.08 20.29
CA GLN A 246 -10.09 10.86 20.87
C GLN A 246 -10.53 10.36 22.27
N ASN A 247 -9.84 9.39 22.86
CA ASN A 247 -10.23 8.72 24.12
C ASN A 247 -11.60 8.03 24.05
N ARG A 248 -12.06 7.66 22.85
CA ARG A 248 -13.32 6.93 22.62
C ARG A 248 -13.08 5.42 22.66
N TYR A 249 -12.53 4.94 23.80
CA TYR A 249 -11.99 3.60 23.94
C TYR A 249 -13.00 2.48 23.70
N GLN A 250 -14.25 2.63 24.14
CA GLN A 250 -15.31 1.64 23.91
C GLN A 250 -15.63 1.46 22.42
N GLN A 251 -15.65 2.58 21.66
CA GLN A 251 -15.93 2.54 20.23
C GLN A 251 -14.74 1.96 19.45
N ALA A 252 -13.51 2.29 19.87
CA ALA A 252 -12.31 1.68 19.31
C ALA A 252 -12.28 0.17 19.56
N LEU A 253 -12.57 -0.26 20.80
CA LEU A 253 -12.59 -1.67 21.19
C LEU A 253 -13.60 -2.47 20.35
N ALA A 254 -14.79 -1.94 20.13
CA ALA A 254 -15.81 -2.59 19.29
C ALA A 254 -15.32 -2.84 17.86
N LEU A 255 -14.61 -1.89 17.26
CA LEU A 255 -14.03 -2.05 15.91
C LEU A 255 -12.89 -3.06 15.90
N TYR A 256 -12.00 -3.02 16.91
CA TYR A 256 -10.94 -4.02 17.03
C TYR A 256 -11.50 -5.43 17.19
N ASP A 257 -12.50 -5.62 18.06
CA ASP A 257 -13.13 -6.94 18.27
C ASP A 257 -13.79 -7.49 17.00
N GLN A 258 -14.35 -6.61 16.19
CA GLN A 258 -15.02 -6.99 14.95
C GLN A 258 -14.03 -7.31 13.82
N HIS A 259 -12.93 -6.56 13.67
CA HIS A 259 -12.10 -6.59 12.47
C HIS A 259 -10.70 -7.23 12.65
N LEU A 260 -10.17 -7.32 13.88
CA LEU A 260 -8.90 -8.00 14.14
C LEU A 260 -8.85 -9.46 13.67
N PRO A 261 -9.93 -10.28 13.85
CA PRO A 261 -9.89 -11.68 13.40
C PRO A 261 -9.64 -11.85 11.90
N GLN A 262 -9.97 -10.86 11.08
CA GLN A 262 -9.79 -10.91 9.62
C GLN A 262 -8.44 -10.35 9.18
N CYS A 263 -7.82 -9.51 9.99
CA CYS A 263 -6.62 -8.74 9.66
C CYS A 263 -5.45 -9.62 9.20
N GLU A 264 -5.21 -10.74 9.86
CA GLU A 264 -4.12 -11.67 9.51
C GLU A 264 -4.39 -12.38 8.18
N GLY A 265 -5.64 -12.79 7.95
CA GLY A 265 -6.06 -13.42 6.71
C GLY A 265 -5.93 -12.48 5.51
N ASP A 266 -6.08 -11.19 5.73
CA ASP A 266 -5.92 -10.14 4.72
C ASP A 266 -4.44 -9.76 4.46
N GLY A 267 -3.50 -10.30 5.24
CA GLY A 267 -2.05 -10.09 5.05
C GLY A 267 -1.48 -8.83 5.72
N PHE A 268 -2.23 -8.16 6.60
CA PHE A 268 -1.82 -6.93 7.32
C PHE A 268 -1.13 -7.26 8.65
N LEU A 269 -0.06 -8.06 8.63
CA LEU A 269 0.57 -8.59 9.85
C LEU A 269 1.10 -7.49 10.80
N HIS A 270 1.66 -6.43 10.25
CA HIS A 270 2.20 -5.31 11.02
C HIS A 270 1.08 -4.46 11.62
N GLU A 271 0.08 -4.13 10.83
CA GLU A 271 -1.09 -3.37 11.26
C GLU A 271 -1.91 -4.14 12.31
N CYS A 272 -2.02 -5.47 12.17
CA CYS A 272 -2.60 -6.32 13.22
C CYS A 272 -1.84 -6.19 14.54
N THR A 273 -0.52 -6.14 14.49
CA THR A 273 0.31 -6.03 15.70
C THR A 273 0.07 -4.70 16.41
N VAL A 274 0.00 -3.60 15.65
CA VAL A 274 -0.37 -2.27 16.19
C VAL A 274 -1.79 -2.29 16.77
N ALA A 275 -2.75 -2.85 16.04
CA ALA A 275 -4.15 -2.91 16.49
C ALA A 275 -4.33 -3.73 17.78
N ILE A 276 -3.57 -4.82 17.95
CA ILE A 276 -3.55 -5.59 19.23
C ILE A 276 -2.96 -4.72 20.36
N ALA A 277 -1.90 -3.97 20.10
CA ALA A 277 -1.29 -3.08 21.10
C ALA A 277 -2.24 -1.93 21.48
N ASP A 278 -2.94 -1.33 20.53
CA ASP A 278 -3.91 -0.27 20.79
C ASP A 278 -5.18 -0.82 21.49
N ARG A 279 -5.59 -2.04 21.16
CA ARG A 279 -6.65 -2.75 21.89
C ARG A 279 -6.27 -2.95 23.35
N ALA A 280 -5.01 -3.32 23.64
CA ALA A 280 -4.50 -3.39 25.01
C ALA A 280 -4.66 -2.06 25.74
N LYS A 281 -4.29 -0.95 25.10
CA LYS A 281 -4.47 0.41 25.63
C LYS A 281 -5.94 0.71 25.95
N CYS A 282 -6.86 0.36 25.05
CA CYS A 282 -8.29 0.55 25.28
C CYS A 282 -8.76 -0.20 26.54
N LEU A 283 -8.39 -1.47 26.70
CA LEU A 283 -8.76 -2.30 27.85
C LEU A 283 -8.22 -1.70 29.16
N LEU A 284 -6.96 -1.28 29.19
CA LEU A 284 -6.34 -0.64 30.35
C LEU A 284 -7.09 0.65 30.74
N GLN A 285 -7.47 1.48 29.76
CA GLN A 285 -8.19 2.73 30.03
C GLN A 285 -9.64 2.50 30.48
N LEU A 286 -10.20 1.35 30.18
CA LEU A 286 -11.53 0.91 30.64
C LEU A 286 -11.49 0.18 32.00
N GLY A 287 -10.30 0.00 32.59
CA GLY A 287 -10.10 -0.68 33.86
C GLY A 287 -9.96 -2.21 33.78
N GLU A 288 -9.93 -2.76 32.57
CA GLU A 288 -9.77 -4.20 32.33
C GLU A 288 -8.27 -4.57 32.31
N THR A 289 -7.61 -4.40 33.47
CA THR A 289 -6.14 -4.47 33.60
C THR A 289 -5.57 -5.81 33.14
N ASP A 290 -6.14 -6.94 33.58
CA ASP A 290 -5.61 -8.27 33.24
C ASP A 290 -5.74 -8.57 31.74
N ALA A 291 -6.88 -8.23 31.15
CA ALA A 291 -7.12 -8.39 29.72
C ALA A 291 -6.19 -7.47 28.91
N GLY A 292 -6.02 -6.23 29.33
CA GLY A 292 -5.12 -5.27 28.72
C GLY A 292 -3.65 -5.73 28.75
N TYR A 293 -3.19 -6.24 29.90
CA TYR A 293 -1.85 -6.80 30.01
C TYR A 293 -1.64 -8.01 29.09
N ALA A 294 -2.60 -8.93 29.06
CA ALA A 294 -2.53 -10.10 28.19
C ALA A 294 -2.42 -9.71 26.70
N GLN A 295 -3.18 -8.71 26.26
CA GLN A 295 -3.11 -8.18 24.90
C GLN A 295 -1.77 -7.48 24.58
N ALA A 296 -1.23 -6.69 25.51
CA ALA A 296 0.08 -6.06 25.36
C ALA A 296 1.19 -7.11 25.19
N VAL A 297 1.16 -8.18 26.00
CA VAL A 297 2.08 -9.33 25.85
C VAL A 297 1.90 -10.02 24.50
N ALA A 298 0.67 -10.19 24.04
CA ALA A 298 0.39 -10.80 22.73
C ALA A 298 0.99 -9.96 21.58
N ALA A 299 0.84 -8.62 21.62
CA ALA A 299 1.46 -7.73 20.63
C ALA A 299 3.00 -7.80 20.69
N TRP A 300 3.58 -7.76 21.88
CA TRP A 300 5.02 -7.81 22.07
C TRP A 300 5.65 -9.10 21.54
N ARG A 301 5.02 -10.25 21.74
CA ARG A 301 5.49 -11.56 21.22
C ARG A 301 5.50 -11.67 19.69
N ARG A 302 4.86 -10.73 19.01
CA ARG A 302 4.81 -10.70 17.54
C ARG A 302 5.98 -9.91 16.93
N LEU A 303 6.75 -9.20 17.75
CA LEU A 303 7.91 -8.45 17.27
C LEU A 303 9.03 -9.40 16.89
N ASP A 304 9.65 -9.14 15.74
CA ASP A 304 10.84 -9.80 15.23
C ASP A 304 11.82 -8.77 14.63
N GLU A 305 12.92 -9.25 14.06
CA GLU A 305 13.95 -8.40 13.45
C GLU A 305 13.44 -7.63 12.21
N SER A 306 12.43 -8.16 11.53
CA SER A 306 11.83 -7.54 10.34
C SER A 306 10.77 -6.51 10.67
N THR A 307 10.34 -6.42 11.93
CA THR A 307 9.30 -5.49 12.36
C THR A 307 9.78 -4.05 12.23
N PRO A 308 9.05 -3.15 11.53
CA PRO A 308 9.39 -1.74 11.40
C PRO A 308 9.58 -1.02 12.73
N ALA A 309 10.47 -0.03 12.76
CA ALA A 309 10.89 0.64 13.99
C ALA A 309 9.74 1.37 14.70
N ASP A 310 8.84 2.01 13.96
CA ASP A 310 7.63 2.68 14.50
C ASP A 310 6.69 1.69 15.18
N ILE A 311 6.49 0.52 14.61
CA ILE A 311 5.66 -0.55 15.19
C ILE A 311 6.28 -1.08 16.47
N ARG A 312 7.60 -1.32 16.47
CA ARG A 312 8.32 -1.69 17.70
C ARG A 312 8.14 -0.65 18.79
N ALA A 313 8.25 0.64 18.44
CA ALA A 313 8.06 1.74 19.39
C ALA A 313 6.66 1.72 20.01
N ILE A 314 5.61 1.67 19.18
CA ILE A 314 4.20 1.62 19.63
C ILE A 314 3.94 0.43 20.55
N VAL A 315 4.43 -0.75 20.17
CA VAL A 315 4.23 -1.96 20.98
C VAL A 315 4.95 -1.87 22.33
N HIS A 316 6.18 -1.34 22.33
CA HIS A 316 6.92 -1.14 23.59
C HIS A 316 6.30 -0.07 24.48
N GLU A 317 5.73 1.01 23.94
CA GLU A 317 4.99 2.00 24.73
C GLU A 317 3.75 1.38 25.39
N ASN A 318 2.94 0.64 24.63
CA ASN A 318 1.75 -0.01 25.17
C ASN A 318 2.10 -1.12 26.18
N MET A 319 3.20 -1.86 25.96
CA MET A 319 3.70 -2.84 26.93
C MET A 319 4.18 -2.17 28.22
N ALA A 320 4.88 -1.04 28.13
CA ALA A 320 5.28 -0.27 29.29
C ALA A 320 4.08 0.20 30.13
N ALA A 321 3.04 0.71 29.48
CA ALA A 321 1.80 1.11 30.15
C ALA A 321 1.09 -0.07 30.82
N ALA A 322 1.06 -1.23 30.18
CA ALA A 322 0.48 -2.45 30.74
C ALA A 322 1.26 -2.96 31.95
N LEU A 323 2.58 -2.93 31.91
CA LEU A 323 3.45 -3.30 33.03
C LEU A 323 3.30 -2.36 34.23
N GLU A 324 3.09 -1.06 33.98
CA GLU A 324 2.79 -0.10 35.06
C GLU A 324 1.46 -0.38 35.73
N ALA A 325 0.42 -0.70 34.94
CA ALA A 325 -0.88 -1.04 35.47
C ALA A 325 -0.84 -2.25 36.43
N VAL A 326 0.09 -3.21 36.19
CA VAL A 326 0.33 -4.38 37.03
C VAL A 326 1.51 -4.17 38.01
N GLN A 327 1.95 -2.94 38.24
CA GLN A 327 3.00 -2.52 39.19
C GLN A 327 4.41 -3.10 38.92
N GLN A 328 4.71 -3.54 37.73
CA GLN A 328 6.03 -4.04 37.31
C GLN A 328 6.94 -2.91 36.78
N THR A 329 7.21 -1.92 37.64
CA THR A 329 7.85 -0.65 37.25
C THR A 329 9.25 -0.81 36.63
N SER A 330 10.04 -1.79 37.05
CA SER A 330 11.38 -2.01 36.49
C SER A 330 11.32 -2.44 35.01
N GLN A 331 10.44 -3.38 34.69
CA GLN A 331 10.23 -3.86 33.33
C GLN A 331 9.58 -2.78 32.45
N ALA A 332 8.64 -2.01 33.02
CA ALA A 332 8.05 -0.86 32.33
C ALA A 332 9.10 0.16 31.87
N ARG A 333 10.10 0.46 32.73
CA ARG A 333 11.23 1.34 32.35
C ARG A 333 12.05 0.78 31.21
N GLN A 334 12.33 -0.54 31.21
CA GLN A 334 13.06 -1.18 30.11
C GLN A 334 12.30 -1.03 28.77
N HIS A 335 11.01 -1.30 28.76
CA HIS A 335 10.19 -1.14 27.57
C HIS A 335 10.11 0.32 27.09
N ARG A 336 10.06 1.30 27.98
CA ARG A 336 10.16 2.72 27.59
C ARG A 336 11.49 3.06 26.93
N THR A 337 12.60 2.53 27.45
CA THR A 337 13.91 2.72 26.82
C THR A 337 13.95 2.10 25.42
N MET A 338 13.38 0.90 25.24
CA MET A 338 13.26 0.25 23.92
C MET A 338 12.38 1.05 22.96
N ALA A 339 11.27 1.62 23.44
CA ALA A 339 10.40 2.48 22.65
C ALA A 339 11.13 3.74 22.14
N LEU A 340 11.87 4.42 23.03
CA LEU A 340 12.65 5.61 22.65
C LEU A 340 13.71 5.26 21.60
N ALA A 341 14.47 4.19 21.78
CA ALA A 341 15.45 3.75 20.81
C ALA A 341 14.82 3.41 19.44
N ALA A 342 13.63 2.81 19.44
CA ALA A 342 12.90 2.49 18.22
C ALA A 342 12.36 3.76 17.52
N TRP A 343 11.89 4.76 18.27
CA TRP A 343 11.52 6.07 17.71
C TRP A 343 12.69 6.83 17.12
N ASP A 344 13.87 6.76 17.75
CA ASP A 344 15.10 7.37 17.22
C ASP A 344 15.51 6.71 15.89
N ALA A 345 15.46 5.37 15.81
CA ALA A 345 15.73 4.63 14.60
C ALA A 345 14.74 5.00 13.47
N HIS A 346 13.44 5.05 13.78
CA HIS A 346 12.41 5.46 12.82
C HIS A 346 12.62 6.89 12.31
N SER A 347 12.96 7.83 13.19
CA SER A 347 13.25 9.22 12.81
C SER A 347 14.46 9.33 11.87
N HIS A 348 15.47 8.47 12.07
CA HIS A 348 16.62 8.40 11.18
C HIS A 348 16.24 7.88 9.79
N GLU A 349 15.47 6.77 9.73
CA GLU A 349 14.96 6.20 8.48
C GLU A 349 14.14 7.22 7.68
N GLN A 350 13.27 7.97 8.35
CA GLN A 350 12.47 9.02 7.73
C GLN A 350 13.31 10.17 7.18
N SER A 351 14.33 10.57 7.92
CA SER A 351 15.24 11.64 7.50
C SER A 351 16.01 11.25 6.24
N GLU A 352 16.47 9.99 6.19
CA GLU A 352 17.14 9.44 5.01
C GLU A 352 16.18 9.33 3.81
N THR A 353 14.98 8.83 4.00
CA THR A 353 13.94 8.76 2.96
C THR A 353 13.62 10.15 2.42
N ARG A 354 13.45 11.15 3.30
CA ARG A 354 13.20 12.53 2.92
C ARG A 354 14.36 13.10 2.10
N ARG A 355 15.60 12.85 2.50
CA ARG A 355 16.78 13.25 1.75
C ARG A 355 16.76 12.70 0.33
N LEU A 356 16.49 11.40 0.15
CA LEU A 356 16.39 10.76 -1.16
C LEU A 356 15.25 11.32 -2.02
N LEU A 357 14.12 11.64 -1.41
CA LEU A 357 12.99 12.26 -2.11
C LEU A 357 13.30 13.68 -2.62
N HIS A 358 14.14 14.44 -1.92
CA HIS A 358 14.53 15.81 -2.31
C HIS A 358 15.83 15.85 -3.13
N GLU A 359 16.62 14.79 -3.18
CA GLU A 359 17.76 14.72 -4.09
C GLU A 359 17.28 14.81 -5.55
N ASN A 360 17.84 15.74 -6.32
CA ASN A 360 17.63 15.83 -7.77
C ASN A 360 18.38 14.68 -8.45
N THR A 361 17.86 13.46 -8.34
CA THR A 361 18.44 12.28 -8.99
C THR A 361 18.11 12.28 -10.49
N LEU A 362 18.62 13.26 -11.21
CA LEU A 362 18.83 13.19 -12.66
C LEU A 362 20.14 12.44 -13.00
N THR A 363 20.75 11.81 -12.03
CA THR A 363 21.98 11.02 -12.23
C THR A 363 21.60 9.56 -12.47
N THR A 364 21.41 9.23 -13.76
CA THR A 364 21.78 7.98 -14.43
C THR A 364 21.40 6.67 -13.76
N LEU A 365 20.21 6.16 -14.14
CA LEU A 365 20.03 4.71 -14.30
C LEU A 365 20.71 4.30 -15.62
N HIS A 366 22.02 4.01 -15.56
CA HIS A 366 22.76 3.37 -16.64
C HIS A 366 22.64 1.86 -16.56
#